data_8f011257303d479f5813ccaa80dfcb44
#
_entry.id   8f011257303d479f5813ccaa80dfcb44
#
_cell.length_a   1.000
_cell.length_b   1.000
_cell.length_c   1.000
_cell.angle_alpha   90.00
_cell.angle_beta   90.00
_cell.angle_gamma   90.00
#
_symmetry.space_group_name_H-M   'P 1'
#
loop_
_entity.id
_entity.type
_entity.pdbx_description
1 polymer ?
#
loop_
_entity_poly.entity_id
_entity_poly.type
_entity_poly.pdbx_seq_one_letter_code
_entity_poly.pdbx_strand_id
1 'polypeptide(L)'
;MAPNARLDITYQTLYSELVQRCLDESFTSEFSSEGRFVAVEVKGKKYWYFDTPKRDAAGQDRRYVGPVDDPEITKRVEAFKDLKADLKGRRRLVSTLTREAYLPRPLQLTGQVVEQLAKAGFFRLRGVLVGTVAYQCYSAVLGTRLDAVAMQTGDADFAQFHEISVAIGDSIPPILEVLRQVDPTFREVPSQSDGRVSTQFVSRDKFKVEFLTPNQWSDDQAGKPVPMPALGGAAAFPLRFLDFLIYQPIRAVLLHGAGVPVLIPSPERYAIHKLIIGSRRKEDRDATAKSSKDRLQARSMIEVMITNRQHADLASAFTEAWDRGDHWRAAIRQSIATYDDDFQASLRAELSKGVTELGSDPKDYDLAEEPAKKQTSKPGPK
;
A
#
# COMPACT_ATOMS: atom_id res chain seq x y z
N MET A 1 -2.84 12.84 21.08
CA MET A 1 -2.41 11.48 21.45
C MET A 1 -0.94 11.38 21.10
N ALA A 2 -0.14 10.68 21.90
CA ALA A 2 1.29 10.54 21.63
C ALA A 2 1.51 9.81 20.31
N PRO A 3 2.38 10.31 19.40
CA PRO A 3 2.82 9.57 18.23
C PRO A 3 3.52 8.27 18.67
N ASN A 4 3.45 7.24 17.86
CA ASN A 4 4.04 5.92 18.09
C ASN A 4 3.48 5.16 19.31
N ALA A 5 2.24 5.45 19.74
CA ALA A 5 1.58 4.68 20.80
C ALA A 5 1.16 3.30 20.29
N ARG A 6 1.58 2.25 21.02
CA ARG A 6 1.20 0.86 20.72
C ARG A 6 -0.32 0.69 20.84
N LEU A 7 -0.90 -0.05 19.91
CA LEU A 7 -2.31 -0.42 19.94
C LEU A 7 -2.56 -1.49 21.01
N ASP A 8 -3.74 -1.43 21.63
CA ASP A 8 -4.20 -2.51 22.50
C ASP A 8 -4.25 -3.83 21.66
N ILE A 9 -3.94 -4.94 22.32
CA ILE A 9 -3.91 -6.27 21.69
C ILE A 9 -5.26 -6.62 21.07
N THR A 10 -6.36 -6.16 21.63
CA THR A 10 -7.70 -6.35 21.08
C THR A 10 -7.81 -5.82 19.67
N TYR A 11 -7.32 -4.60 19.42
CA TYR A 11 -7.38 -4.00 18.08
C TYR A 11 -6.42 -4.67 17.09
N GLN A 12 -5.26 -5.14 17.57
CA GLN A 12 -4.36 -5.93 16.73
C GLN A 12 -5.02 -7.25 16.29
N THR A 13 -5.72 -7.92 17.21
CA THR A 13 -6.47 -9.15 16.91
C THR A 13 -7.62 -8.90 15.94
N LEU A 14 -8.40 -7.81 16.14
CA LEU A 14 -9.48 -7.43 15.23
C LEU A 14 -8.97 -7.11 13.82
N TYR A 15 -7.79 -6.50 13.70
CA TYR A 15 -7.18 -6.28 12.39
C TYR A 15 -6.73 -7.57 11.74
N SER A 16 -6.12 -8.49 12.47
CA SER A 16 -5.73 -9.82 11.97
C SER A 16 -6.95 -10.62 11.49
N GLU A 17 -8.07 -10.58 12.23
CA GLU A 17 -9.33 -11.16 11.81
C GLU A 17 -9.86 -10.53 10.52
N LEU A 18 -9.81 -9.20 10.41
CA LEU A 18 -10.21 -8.50 9.19
C LEU A 18 -9.37 -8.92 7.98
N VAL A 19 -8.05 -9.03 8.16
CA VAL A 19 -7.13 -9.50 7.09
C VAL A 19 -7.52 -10.90 6.62
N GLN A 20 -7.74 -11.84 7.55
CA GLN A 20 -8.14 -13.22 7.22
C GLN A 20 -9.45 -13.24 6.43
N ARG A 21 -10.49 -12.55 6.91
CA ARG A 21 -11.80 -12.49 6.24
C ARG A 21 -11.74 -11.86 4.85
N CYS A 22 -10.89 -10.82 4.65
CA CYS A 22 -10.68 -10.22 3.34
C CYS A 22 -9.98 -11.16 2.36
N LEU A 23 -9.13 -12.07 2.83
CA LEU A 23 -8.47 -13.08 2.00
C LEU A 23 -9.46 -14.15 1.53
N ASP A 24 -10.38 -14.57 2.40
CA ASP A 24 -11.37 -15.60 2.10
C ASP A 24 -12.38 -15.14 1.03
N GLU A 25 -12.69 -13.82 0.97
CA GLU A 25 -13.62 -13.26 -0.03
C GLU A 25 -13.05 -13.23 -1.45
N SER A 26 -11.75 -13.24 -1.63
CA SER A 26 -11.11 -13.10 -2.95
C SER A 26 -11.47 -14.22 -3.95
N PHE A 27 -12.22 -15.24 -3.51
CA PHE A 27 -12.64 -16.40 -4.30
C PHE A 27 -14.12 -16.38 -4.75
N THR A 28 -14.95 -15.38 -4.35
CA THR A 28 -16.39 -15.40 -4.67
C THR A 28 -16.89 -14.06 -5.18
N SER A 29 -17.43 -13.99 -6.44
CA SER A 29 -18.66 -13.25 -6.71
C SER A 29 -19.11 -13.29 -8.17
N GLU A 30 -20.27 -13.91 -8.44
CA GLU A 30 -21.07 -13.70 -9.66
C GLU A 30 -22.26 -12.73 -9.42
N PHE A 31 -22.59 -12.41 -8.17
CA PHE A 31 -23.74 -11.57 -7.81
C PHE A 31 -23.32 -10.40 -6.90
N SER A 32 -23.87 -9.22 -7.18
CA SER A 32 -23.60 -8.03 -6.36
C SER A 32 -24.00 -8.23 -4.90
N SER A 33 -23.08 -7.94 -3.97
CA SER A 33 -23.35 -8.01 -2.53
C SER A 33 -24.46 -7.07 -2.04
N GLU A 34 -24.85 -6.08 -2.85
CA GLU A 34 -25.92 -5.14 -2.53
C GLU A 34 -27.32 -5.70 -2.85
N GLY A 35 -27.42 -6.75 -3.68
CA GLY A 35 -28.66 -7.42 -4.03
C GLY A 35 -29.14 -8.45 -2.98
N ARG A 36 -30.21 -9.15 -3.30
CA ARG A 36 -30.75 -10.22 -2.46
C ARG A 36 -31.40 -11.31 -3.31
N PHE A 37 -31.29 -12.56 -2.87
CA PHE A 37 -32.08 -13.64 -3.41
C PHE A 37 -33.46 -13.70 -2.74
N VAL A 38 -34.49 -13.90 -3.54
CA VAL A 38 -35.87 -14.05 -3.09
C VAL A 38 -36.47 -15.29 -3.73
N ALA A 39 -37.18 -16.09 -2.95
CA ALA A 39 -37.97 -17.19 -3.49
C ALA A 39 -39.35 -16.64 -3.92
N VAL A 40 -39.69 -16.86 -5.18
CA VAL A 40 -40.98 -16.43 -5.77
C VAL A 40 -41.75 -17.67 -6.22
N GLU A 41 -43.01 -17.75 -5.86
CA GLU A 41 -43.89 -18.83 -6.30
C GLU A 41 -44.53 -18.46 -7.65
N VAL A 42 -44.35 -19.34 -8.64
CA VAL A 42 -44.97 -19.23 -9.97
C VAL A 42 -45.63 -20.56 -10.32
N LYS A 43 -46.95 -20.55 -10.49
CA LYS A 43 -47.75 -21.75 -10.84
C LYS A 43 -47.50 -22.94 -9.89
N GLY A 44 -47.45 -22.68 -8.59
CA GLY A 44 -47.29 -23.72 -7.55
C GLY A 44 -45.87 -24.24 -7.37
N LYS A 45 -44.87 -23.70 -8.10
CA LYS A 45 -43.44 -24.00 -7.92
C LYS A 45 -42.67 -22.77 -7.45
N LYS A 46 -41.65 -22.97 -6.61
CA LYS A 46 -40.83 -21.89 -6.08
C LYS A 46 -39.53 -21.78 -6.87
N TYR A 47 -39.17 -20.55 -7.22
CA TYR A 47 -37.97 -20.23 -7.96
C TYR A 47 -37.18 -19.13 -7.25
N TRP A 48 -35.86 -19.24 -7.28
CA TRP A 48 -34.93 -18.19 -6.83
C TRP A 48 -34.81 -17.09 -7.89
N TYR A 49 -34.97 -15.86 -7.45
CA TYR A 49 -34.68 -14.66 -8.21
C TYR A 49 -33.69 -13.82 -7.43
N PHE A 50 -32.81 -13.10 -8.15
CA PHE A 50 -31.90 -12.12 -7.59
C PHE A 50 -32.45 -10.71 -7.87
N ASP A 51 -32.74 -9.96 -6.82
CA ASP A 51 -33.18 -8.58 -6.89
C ASP A 51 -31.98 -7.66 -6.73
N THR A 52 -31.66 -6.84 -7.75
CA THR A 52 -30.65 -5.78 -7.65
C THR A 52 -31.18 -4.57 -6.88
N PRO A 53 -30.32 -3.79 -6.18
CA PRO A 53 -30.79 -2.56 -5.55
C PRO A 53 -31.28 -1.58 -6.63
N LYS A 54 -32.38 -0.88 -6.35
CA LYS A 54 -32.92 0.16 -7.24
C LYS A 54 -31.86 1.22 -7.48
N ARG A 55 -31.44 1.38 -8.73
CA ARG A 55 -30.55 2.48 -9.13
C ARG A 55 -31.32 3.67 -9.74
N ASP A 56 -32.48 3.45 -10.37
CA ASP A 56 -33.26 4.50 -11.04
C ASP A 56 -34.75 4.27 -11.00
N ALA A 57 -35.55 5.24 -11.48
CA ALA A 57 -37.02 5.22 -11.54
C ALA A 57 -37.61 4.10 -12.46
N ALA A 58 -36.77 3.30 -13.13
CA ALA A 58 -37.16 2.25 -14.07
C ALA A 58 -37.57 0.93 -13.43
N GLY A 59 -37.50 0.79 -12.10
CA GLY A 59 -37.91 -0.44 -11.41
C GLY A 59 -36.76 -1.31 -10.95
N GLN A 60 -37.10 -2.37 -10.21
CA GLN A 60 -36.17 -3.36 -9.67
C GLN A 60 -35.80 -4.32 -10.79
N ASP A 61 -34.52 -4.41 -11.15
CA ASP A 61 -34.05 -5.42 -12.09
C ASP A 61 -33.98 -6.76 -11.37
N ARG A 62 -34.86 -7.69 -11.78
CA ARG A 62 -34.99 -9.01 -11.21
C ARG A 62 -34.49 -10.05 -12.18
N ARG A 63 -33.47 -10.81 -11.77
CA ARG A 63 -32.84 -11.85 -12.57
C ARG A 63 -33.27 -13.23 -12.09
N TYR A 64 -33.71 -14.08 -13.00
CA TYR A 64 -34.04 -15.48 -12.71
C TYR A 64 -32.75 -16.24 -12.41
N VAL A 65 -32.78 -17.10 -11.37
CA VAL A 65 -31.61 -17.86 -10.92
C VAL A 65 -31.83 -19.37 -11.11
N GLY A 66 -32.97 -19.89 -10.69
CA GLY A 66 -33.32 -21.30 -10.87
C GLY A 66 -34.34 -21.80 -9.85
N PRO A 67 -34.75 -23.12 -9.93
CA PRO A 67 -35.69 -23.69 -9.01
C PRO A 67 -35.17 -23.76 -7.57
N VAL A 68 -36.06 -23.61 -6.58
CA VAL A 68 -35.70 -23.73 -5.15
C VAL A 68 -35.44 -25.19 -4.76
N ASP A 69 -36.04 -26.13 -5.43
CA ASP A 69 -35.87 -27.57 -5.25
C ASP A 69 -34.56 -28.13 -5.88
N ASP A 70 -33.81 -27.29 -6.63
CA ASP A 70 -32.47 -27.63 -7.07
C ASP A 70 -31.47 -27.43 -5.91
N PRO A 71 -30.84 -28.52 -5.41
CA PRO A 71 -29.95 -28.44 -4.24
C PRO A 71 -28.67 -27.64 -4.51
N GLU A 72 -28.14 -27.64 -5.74
CA GLU A 72 -26.93 -26.86 -6.08
C GLU A 72 -27.21 -25.36 -6.11
N ILE A 73 -28.34 -24.97 -6.68
CA ILE A 73 -28.76 -23.56 -6.71
C ILE A 73 -29.05 -23.06 -5.30
N THR A 74 -29.81 -23.85 -4.51
CA THR A 74 -30.13 -23.45 -3.13
C THR A 74 -28.90 -23.34 -2.25
N LYS A 75 -27.92 -24.24 -2.37
CA LYS A 75 -26.64 -24.16 -1.67
C LYS A 75 -25.88 -22.86 -2.01
N ARG A 76 -25.86 -22.46 -3.28
CA ARG A 76 -25.22 -21.20 -3.72
C ARG A 76 -25.95 -19.97 -3.16
N VAL A 77 -27.26 -19.98 -3.12
CA VAL A 77 -28.08 -18.92 -2.52
C VAL A 77 -27.83 -18.79 -1.01
N GLU A 78 -27.69 -19.92 -0.31
CA GLU A 78 -27.33 -19.94 1.11
C GLU A 78 -25.95 -19.41 1.38
N ALA A 79 -24.94 -19.83 0.62
CA ALA A 79 -23.59 -19.32 0.71
C ALA A 79 -23.51 -17.78 0.49
N PHE A 80 -24.37 -17.23 -0.36
CA PHE A 80 -24.48 -15.78 -0.54
C PHE A 80 -25.00 -15.04 0.71
N LYS A 81 -25.87 -15.66 1.49
CA LYS A 81 -26.32 -15.08 2.78
C LYS A 81 -25.16 -14.96 3.76
N ASP A 82 -24.29 -15.95 3.80
CA ASP A 82 -23.09 -15.95 4.64
C ASP A 82 -22.11 -14.88 4.20
N LEU A 83 -21.88 -14.71 2.89
CA LEU A 83 -21.08 -13.64 2.33
C LEU A 83 -21.60 -12.25 2.73
N LYS A 84 -22.90 -12.03 2.67
CA LYS A 84 -23.53 -10.76 3.07
C LYS A 84 -23.40 -10.50 4.57
N ALA A 85 -23.52 -11.54 5.40
CA ALA A 85 -23.30 -11.45 6.83
C ALA A 85 -21.82 -11.12 7.13
N ASP A 86 -20.89 -11.74 6.43
CA ASP A 86 -19.44 -11.46 6.53
C ASP A 86 -19.11 -10.02 6.16
N LEU A 87 -19.60 -9.50 5.03
CA LEU A 87 -19.42 -8.10 4.63
C LEU A 87 -19.90 -7.11 5.70
N LYS A 88 -21.05 -7.39 6.34
CA LYS A 88 -21.55 -6.58 7.45
C LYS A 88 -20.63 -6.66 8.66
N GLY A 89 -20.11 -7.85 8.98
CA GLY A 89 -19.13 -8.08 10.04
C GLY A 89 -17.85 -7.28 9.80
N ARG A 90 -17.28 -7.38 8.61
CA ARG A 90 -16.07 -6.64 8.23
C ARG A 90 -16.26 -5.13 8.28
N ARG A 91 -17.39 -4.58 7.82
CA ARG A 91 -17.71 -3.14 7.98
C ARG A 91 -17.72 -2.70 9.44
N ARG A 92 -18.19 -3.55 10.36
CA ARG A 92 -18.12 -3.28 11.82
C ARG A 92 -16.68 -3.27 12.29
N LEU A 93 -15.87 -4.26 11.90
CA LEU A 93 -14.44 -4.30 12.24
C LEU A 93 -13.72 -3.03 11.77
N VAL A 94 -13.90 -2.62 10.50
CA VAL A 94 -13.35 -1.37 9.98
C VAL A 94 -13.82 -0.16 10.80
N SER A 95 -15.11 -0.10 11.16
CA SER A 95 -15.66 0.99 11.97
C SER A 95 -15.01 1.05 13.36
N THR A 96 -14.87 -0.07 14.05
CA THR A 96 -14.21 -0.15 15.38
C THR A 96 -12.75 0.26 15.26
N LEU A 97 -12.01 -0.29 14.29
CA LEU A 97 -10.58 0.02 14.08
C LEU A 97 -10.35 1.51 13.78
N THR A 98 -11.24 2.15 13.04
CA THR A 98 -11.07 3.57 12.68
C THR A 98 -11.60 4.54 13.74
N ARG A 99 -12.68 4.22 14.45
CA ARG A 99 -13.33 5.14 15.40
C ARG A 99 -12.85 4.97 16.84
N GLU A 100 -12.53 3.77 17.25
CA GLU A 100 -12.13 3.44 18.61
C GLU A 100 -10.60 3.31 18.73
N ALA A 101 -9.97 2.58 17.80
CA ALA A 101 -8.52 2.46 17.76
C ALA A 101 -7.83 3.65 17.06
N TYR A 102 -8.59 4.56 16.42
CA TYR A 102 -8.09 5.72 15.67
C TYR A 102 -7.06 5.35 14.60
N LEU A 103 -7.23 4.19 13.99
CA LEU A 103 -6.39 3.81 12.86
C LEU A 103 -6.71 4.66 11.61
N PRO A 104 -5.70 4.93 10.77
CA PRO A 104 -5.87 5.77 9.59
C PRO A 104 -6.93 5.23 8.65
N ARG A 105 -7.71 6.15 8.12
CA ARG A 105 -8.68 5.90 7.07
C ARG A 105 -8.33 6.76 5.85
N PRO A 106 -8.29 6.19 4.64
CA PRO A 106 -8.08 6.99 3.44
C PRO A 106 -9.24 7.96 3.20
N LEU A 107 -8.97 9.03 2.45
CA LEU A 107 -10.04 9.86 1.91
C LEU A 107 -10.99 9.01 1.07
N GLN A 108 -12.25 9.42 1.00
CA GLN A 108 -13.31 8.64 0.35
C GLN A 108 -12.93 8.26 -1.09
N LEU A 109 -12.51 9.22 -1.91
CA LEU A 109 -12.11 9.00 -3.29
C LEU A 109 -10.92 8.04 -3.40
N THR A 110 -9.90 8.24 -2.56
CA THR A 110 -8.72 7.35 -2.50
C THR A 110 -9.13 5.91 -2.20
N GLY A 111 -9.96 5.72 -1.17
CA GLY A 111 -10.44 4.40 -0.79
C GLY A 111 -11.24 3.71 -1.89
N GLN A 112 -12.12 4.46 -2.57
CA GLN A 112 -12.90 3.95 -3.69
C GLN A 112 -12.04 3.57 -4.89
N VAL A 113 -11.01 4.36 -5.23
CA VAL A 113 -10.07 4.05 -6.31
C VAL A 113 -9.32 2.75 -6.02
N VAL A 114 -8.77 2.61 -4.80
CA VAL A 114 -8.06 1.38 -4.40
C VAL A 114 -9.00 0.18 -4.40
N GLU A 115 -10.24 0.34 -3.94
CA GLU A 115 -11.26 -0.72 -3.93
C GLU A 115 -11.61 -1.18 -5.36
N GLN A 116 -11.79 -0.26 -6.31
CA GLN A 116 -12.12 -0.63 -7.69
C GLN A 116 -10.93 -1.30 -8.40
N LEU A 117 -9.71 -0.85 -8.17
CA LEU A 117 -8.52 -1.52 -8.69
C LEU A 117 -8.33 -2.93 -8.07
N ALA A 118 -8.63 -3.09 -6.79
CA ALA A 118 -8.63 -4.41 -6.15
C ALA A 118 -9.67 -5.35 -6.79
N LYS A 119 -10.91 -4.88 -6.99
CA LYS A 119 -11.99 -5.62 -7.67
C LYS A 119 -11.65 -5.95 -9.13
N ALA A 120 -10.97 -5.05 -9.82
CA ALA A 120 -10.47 -5.28 -11.18
C ALA A 120 -9.36 -6.34 -11.24
N GLY A 121 -8.74 -6.70 -10.12
CA GLY A 121 -7.70 -7.74 -10.05
C GLY A 121 -6.27 -7.19 -10.01
N PHE A 122 -6.06 -5.90 -9.83
CA PHE A 122 -4.72 -5.30 -9.82
C PHE A 122 -3.75 -5.99 -8.86
N PHE A 123 -4.17 -6.24 -7.60
CA PHE A 123 -3.33 -6.90 -6.60
C PHE A 123 -3.19 -8.40 -6.86
N ARG A 124 -4.18 -9.05 -7.48
CA ARG A 124 -4.08 -10.44 -7.96
C ARG A 124 -2.98 -10.59 -9.03
N LEU A 125 -2.86 -9.60 -9.90
CA LEU A 125 -1.80 -9.52 -10.91
C LEU A 125 -0.47 -8.98 -10.36
N ARG A 126 -0.26 -9.07 -9.03
CA ARG A 126 0.98 -8.67 -8.36
C ARG A 126 1.27 -7.17 -8.40
N GLY A 127 0.25 -6.35 -8.62
CA GLY A 127 0.35 -4.91 -8.40
C GLY A 127 0.52 -4.59 -6.92
N VAL A 128 1.23 -3.52 -6.58
CA VAL A 128 1.57 -3.09 -5.23
C VAL A 128 1.11 -1.66 -5.01
N LEU A 129 0.37 -1.40 -3.94
CA LEU A 129 0.05 -0.06 -3.49
C LEU A 129 1.31 0.51 -2.83
N VAL A 130 1.75 1.68 -3.25
CA VAL A 130 2.95 2.34 -2.72
C VAL A 130 2.64 3.77 -2.23
N GLY A 131 3.66 4.56 -1.93
CA GLY A 131 3.48 5.94 -1.51
C GLY A 131 2.76 6.11 -0.18
N THR A 132 2.08 7.24 -0.01
CA THR A 132 1.46 7.61 1.27
C THR A 132 0.23 6.77 1.61
N VAL A 133 -0.49 6.27 0.61
CA VAL A 133 -1.67 5.41 0.88
C VAL A 133 -1.23 4.07 1.46
N ALA A 134 -0.11 3.50 1.00
CA ALA A 134 0.49 2.33 1.64
C ALA A 134 0.94 2.62 3.08
N TYR A 135 1.51 3.81 3.33
CA TYR A 135 1.91 4.24 4.67
C TYR A 135 0.77 4.20 5.69
N GLN A 136 -0.46 4.53 5.27
CA GLN A 136 -1.64 4.45 6.14
C GLN A 136 -1.93 3.03 6.65
N CYS A 137 -1.52 1.99 5.92
CA CYS A 137 -1.72 0.60 6.34
C CYS A 137 -0.77 0.18 7.47
N TYR A 138 0.42 0.78 7.57
CA TYR A 138 1.44 0.32 8.53
C TYR A 138 1.05 0.53 9.99
N SER A 139 0.20 1.49 10.31
CA SER A 139 -0.30 1.63 11.69
C SER A 139 -0.96 0.35 12.19
N ALA A 140 -1.77 -0.28 11.36
CA ALA A 140 -2.44 -1.54 11.69
C ALA A 140 -1.49 -2.74 11.60
N VAL A 141 -0.63 -2.79 10.57
CA VAL A 141 0.34 -3.87 10.35
C VAL A 141 1.34 -3.96 11.50
N LEU A 142 1.86 -2.82 11.98
CA LEU A 142 2.86 -2.74 13.05
C LEU A 142 2.23 -2.70 14.45
N GLY A 143 0.91 -2.67 14.54
CA GLY A 143 0.21 -2.56 15.83
C GLY A 143 0.53 -1.28 16.59
N THR A 144 0.81 -0.17 15.87
CA THR A 144 1.26 1.09 16.46
C THR A 144 0.68 2.27 15.68
N ARG A 145 0.23 3.32 16.37
CA ARG A 145 -0.26 4.54 15.70
C ARG A 145 0.93 5.35 15.19
N LEU A 146 1.04 5.45 13.88
CA LEU A 146 2.02 6.30 13.21
C LEU A 146 1.55 7.75 13.13
N ASP A 147 2.48 8.68 12.85
CA ASP A 147 2.19 10.12 12.77
C ASP A 147 1.16 10.44 11.68
N ALA A 148 0.07 11.10 12.07
CA ALA A 148 -1.03 11.45 11.19
C ALA A 148 -0.65 12.54 10.17
N VAL A 149 0.30 13.42 10.47
CA VAL A 149 0.76 14.49 9.57
C VAL A 149 1.41 13.89 8.31
N ALA A 150 2.09 12.76 8.46
CA ALA A 150 2.72 12.05 7.35
C ALA A 150 1.74 11.30 6.43
N MET A 151 0.44 11.26 6.77
CA MET A 151 -0.59 10.46 6.07
C MET A 151 -1.43 11.23 5.06
N GLN A 152 -1.28 12.54 4.97
CA GLN A 152 -2.07 13.35 4.03
C GLN A 152 -1.54 13.20 2.62
N THR A 153 -2.43 12.95 1.66
CA THR A 153 -2.09 12.85 0.25
C THR A 153 -3.28 13.15 -0.65
N GLY A 154 -3.01 13.77 -1.81
CA GLY A 154 -3.97 14.02 -2.88
C GLY A 154 -3.72 13.12 -4.09
N ASP A 155 -2.95 12.04 -3.92
CA ASP A 155 -2.56 11.11 -4.96
C ASP A 155 -2.61 9.66 -4.44
N ALA A 156 -2.65 8.71 -5.37
CA ALA A 156 -2.49 7.29 -5.09
C ALA A 156 -1.52 6.69 -6.11
N ASP A 157 -0.48 6.06 -5.60
CA ASP A 157 0.60 5.49 -6.38
C ASP A 157 0.51 3.96 -6.38
N PHE A 158 0.63 3.38 -7.55
CA PHE A 158 0.58 1.94 -7.77
C PHE A 158 1.82 1.50 -8.55
N ALA A 159 2.40 0.38 -8.17
CA ALA A 159 3.61 -0.12 -8.79
C ALA A 159 3.48 -1.58 -9.20
N GLN A 160 4.14 -1.96 -10.30
CA GLN A 160 4.23 -3.35 -10.74
C GLN A 160 5.55 -3.55 -11.50
N PHE A 161 6.15 -4.72 -11.36
CA PHE A 161 7.28 -5.10 -12.21
C PHE A 161 6.82 -5.28 -13.67
N HIS A 162 7.54 -4.69 -14.60
CA HIS A 162 7.26 -4.84 -16.03
C HIS A 162 7.31 -6.31 -16.47
N GLU A 163 8.32 -7.05 -16.03
CA GLU A 163 8.49 -8.47 -16.34
C GLU A 163 7.29 -9.30 -15.88
N ILE A 164 6.72 -9.00 -14.72
CA ILE A 164 5.50 -9.65 -14.23
C ILE A 164 4.33 -9.28 -15.13
N SER A 165 4.19 -8.00 -15.49
CA SER A 165 3.12 -7.53 -16.36
C SER A 165 3.11 -8.21 -17.72
N VAL A 166 4.30 -8.50 -18.27
CA VAL A 166 4.44 -9.22 -19.53
C VAL A 166 4.20 -10.73 -19.39
N ALA A 167 4.72 -11.32 -18.29
CA ALA A 167 4.73 -12.77 -18.11
C ALA A 167 3.38 -13.37 -17.69
N ILE A 168 2.51 -12.56 -17.06
CA ILE A 168 1.28 -13.09 -16.44
C ILE A 168 0.24 -13.60 -17.47
N GLY A 169 0.25 -13.09 -18.69
CA GLY A 169 -0.70 -13.47 -19.74
C GLY A 169 -2.17 -13.13 -19.44
N ASP A 170 -2.41 -12.25 -18.46
CA ASP A 170 -3.73 -11.79 -18.02
C ASP A 170 -3.71 -10.26 -17.85
N SER A 171 -4.85 -9.61 -17.90
CA SER A 171 -4.97 -8.17 -17.76
C SER A 171 -6.24 -7.75 -17.05
N ILE A 172 -6.18 -6.61 -16.37
CA ILE A 172 -7.38 -5.93 -15.89
C ILE A 172 -8.05 -5.17 -17.04
N PRO A 173 -9.32 -4.75 -16.89
CA PRO A 173 -9.94 -3.82 -17.83
C PRO A 173 -9.12 -2.53 -17.96
N PRO A 174 -9.28 -1.75 -19.04
CA PRO A 174 -8.58 -0.49 -19.20
C PRO A 174 -8.69 0.40 -17.96
N ILE A 175 -7.55 0.87 -17.47
CA ILE A 175 -7.47 1.64 -16.20
C ILE A 175 -8.44 2.81 -16.17
N LEU A 176 -8.56 3.55 -17.27
CA LEU A 176 -9.47 4.69 -17.34
C LEU A 176 -10.93 4.29 -17.12
N GLU A 177 -11.34 3.14 -17.63
CA GLU A 177 -12.69 2.60 -17.42
C GLU A 177 -12.93 2.24 -15.96
N VAL A 178 -11.95 1.59 -15.33
CA VAL A 178 -12.00 1.25 -13.90
C VAL A 178 -12.11 2.52 -13.05
N LEU A 179 -11.31 3.54 -13.33
CA LEU A 179 -11.32 4.80 -12.59
C LEU A 179 -12.63 5.59 -12.80
N ARG A 180 -13.19 5.57 -14.01
CA ARG A 180 -14.47 6.24 -14.32
C ARG A 180 -15.68 5.61 -13.64
N GLN A 181 -15.59 4.37 -13.18
CA GLN A 181 -16.62 3.79 -12.31
C GLN A 181 -16.67 4.47 -10.94
N VAL A 182 -15.58 5.06 -10.50
CA VAL A 182 -15.50 5.84 -9.25
C VAL A 182 -15.90 7.30 -9.48
N ASP A 183 -15.25 7.93 -10.44
CA ASP A 183 -15.50 9.33 -10.83
C ASP A 183 -15.41 9.45 -12.36
N PRO A 184 -16.55 9.74 -13.04
CA PRO A 184 -16.59 9.87 -14.50
C PRO A 184 -15.69 10.98 -15.06
N THR A 185 -15.20 11.89 -14.22
CA THR A 185 -14.33 12.99 -14.63
C THR A 185 -12.87 12.60 -14.82
N PHE A 186 -12.48 11.37 -14.46
CA PHE A 186 -11.12 10.90 -14.70
C PHE A 186 -10.76 10.95 -16.17
N ARG A 187 -9.59 11.47 -16.43
CA ARG A 187 -8.96 11.55 -17.75
C ARG A 187 -7.49 11.16 -17.69
N GLU A 188 -6.99 10.72 -18.79
CA GLU A 188 -5.56 10.45 -18.97
C GLU A 188 -4.76 11.76 -18.99
N VAL A 189 -3.54 11.68 -18.47
CA VAL A 189 -2.52 12.72 -18.62
C VAL A 189 -1.46 12.17 -19.56
N PRO A 190 -1.39 12.65 -20.82
CA PRO A 190 -0.40 12.18 -21.77
C PRO A 190 1.00 12.38 -21.24
N SER A 191 1.89 11.43 -21.49
CA SER A 191 3.28 11.55 -21.11
C SER A 191 3.97 12.64 -21.92
N GLN A 192 4.86 13.40 -21.28
CA GLN A 192 5.65 14.43 -21.96
C GLN A 192 6.63 13.84 -22.98
N SER A 193 7.10 12.62 -22.77
CA SER A 193 8.04 11.93 -23.65
C SER A 193 7.38 11.12 -24.77
N ASP A 194 6.15 10.65 -24.58
CA ASP A 194 5.33 9.98 -25.60
C ASP A 194 3.84 10.25 -25.34
N GLY A 195 3.29 11.21 -26.06
CA GLY A 195 1.88 11.64 -25.90
C GLY A 195 0.83 10.56 -26.25
N ARG A 196 1.23 9.39 -26.76
CA ARG A 196 0.32 8.28 -27.10
C ARG A 196 0.01 7.38 -25.90
N VAL A 197 0.77 7.49 -24.83
CA VAL A 197 0.63 6.65 -23.64
C VAL A 197 0.51 7.50 -22.38
N SER A 198 -0.20 6.98 -21.38
CA SER A 198 -0.42 7.64 -20.11
C SER A 198 0.05 6.78 -18.96
N THR A 199 0.79 7.39 -18.04
CA THR A 199 1.22 6.80 -16.76
C THR A 199 0.44 7.37 -15.60
N GLN A 200 -0.33 8.43 -15.84
CA GLN A 200 -1.08 9.18 -14.85
C GLN A 200 -2.51 9.44 -15.31
N PHE A 201 -3.40 9.45 -14.33
CA PHE A 201 -4.82 9.78 -14.51
C PHE A 201 -5.21 10.84 -13.49
N VAL A 202 -6.07 11.78 -13.87
CA VAL A 202 -6.44 12.88 -12.99
C VAL A 202 -7.95 13.12 -13.04
N SER A 203 -8.58 13.32 -11.87
CA SER A 203 -9.99 13.74 -11.76
C SER A 203 -10.13 15.26 -11.92
N ARG A 204 -11.37 15.76 -12.03
CA ARG A 204 -11.66 17.20 -12.02
C ARG A 204 -11.09 17.89 -10.79
N ASP A 205 -11.17 17.24 -9.62
CA ASP A 205 -10.70 17.77 -8.34
C ASP A 205 -9.18 17.61 -8.15
N LYS A 206 -8.45 17.32 -9.23
CA LYS A 206 -6.99 17.19 -9.29
C LYS A 206 -6.44 16.00 -8.47
N PHE A 207 -7.28 15.04 -8.07
CA PHE A 207 -6.80 13.80 -7.51
C PHE A 207 -6.06 13.00 -8.58
N LYS A 208 -4.85 12.55 -8.27
CA LYS A 208 -3.97 11.85 -9.20
C LYS A 208 -3.87 10.36 -8.89
N VAL A 209 -3.83 9.55 -9.92
CA VAL A 209 -3.50 8.14 -9.87
C VAL A 209 -2.29 7.91 -10.77
N GLU A 210 -1.22 7.37 -10.23
CA GLU A 210 0.04 7.14 -10.95
C GLU A 210 0.40 5.66 -10.97
N PHE A 211 0.86 5.20 -12.14
CA PHE A 211 1.39 3.84 -12.29
C PHE A 211 2.89 3.90 -12.50
N LEU A 212 3.61 3.08 -11.73
CA LEU A 212 5.06 3.09 -11.59
C LEU A 212 5.63 1.70 -11.90
N THR A 213 6.86 1.65 -12.43
CA THR A 213 7.61 0.41 -12.61
C THR A 213 9.08 0.62 -12.24
N PRO A 214 9.82 -0.41 -11.81
CA PRO A 214 11.25 -0.29 -11.60
C PRO A 214 11.99 0.16 -12.88
N ASN A 215 12.90 1.12 -12.72
CA ASN A 215 13.86 1.45 -13.78
C ASN A 215 15.04 0.48 -13.70
N GLN A 216 15.05 -0.52 -14.56
CA GLN A 216 16.13 -1.51 -14.67
C GLN A 216 17.13 -1.18 -15.80
N TRP A 217 16.87 -0.11 -16.55
CA TRP A 217 17.67 0.28 -17.70
C TRP A 217 18.66 1.41 -17.37
N SER A 218 19.53 1.70 -18.35
CA SER A 218 20.42 2.86 -18.29
C SER A 218 19.64 4.17 -18.14
N ASP A 219 20.35 5.24 -17.77
CA ASP A 219 19.78 6.59 -17.62
C ASP A 219 19.14 7.12 -18.92
N ASP A 220 19.54 6.61 -20.08
CA ASP A 220 18.98 6.98 -21.40
C ASP A 220 17.50 6.61 -21.56
N GLN A 221 17.01 5.69 -20.76
CA GLN A 221 15.59 5.29 -20.69
C GLN A 221 14.83 5.97 -19.54
N ALA A 222 15.52 6.78 -18.74
CA ALA A 222 14.90 7.50 -17.63
C ALA A 222 13.78 8.41 -18.13
N GLY A 223 12.59 8.31 -17.51
CA GLY A 223 11.45 9.13 -17.87
C GLY A 223 10.65 8.69 -19.11
N LYS A 224 11.04 7.64 -19.81
CA LYS A 224 10.21 7.08 -20.89
C LYS A 224 9.17 6.12 -20.32
N PRO A 225 7.87 6.29 -20.64
CA PRO A 225 6.82 5.37 -20.22
C PRO A 225 7.08 3.95 -20.69
N VAL A 226 6.84 2.99 -19.80
CA VAL A 226 6.99 1.56 -20.08
C VAL A 226 5.61 0.94 -20.24
N PRO A 227 5.28 0.30 -21.38
CA PRO A 227 4.01 -0.38 -21.57
C PRO A 227 3.81 -1.49 -20.52
N MET A 228 2.61 -1.57 -19.96
CA MET A 228 2.25 -2.54 -18.93
C MET A 228 1.04 -3.37 -19.40
N PRO A 229 1.23 -4.48 -20.13
CA PRO A 229 0.13 -5.26 -20.69
C PRO A 229 -0.93 -5.68 -19.67
N ALA A 230 -0.53 -6.08 -18.48
CA ALA A 230 -1.45 -6.47 -17.42
C ALA A 230 -2.33 -5.32 -16.91
N LEU A 231 -1.99 -4.06 -17.21
CA LEU A 231 -2.75 -2.87 -16.79
C LEU A 231 -3.75 -2.39 -17.86
N GLY A 232 -4.26 -3.30 -18.69
CA GLY A 232 -5.28 -2.96 -19.71
C GLY A 232 -4.83 -1.88 -20.70
N GLY A 233 -3.56 -1.91 -21.08
CA GLY A 233 -2.97 -1.01 -22.07
C GLY A 233 -2.40 0.30 -21.51
N ALA A 234 -2.45 0.54 -20.19
CA ALA A 234 -1.77 1.67 -19.58
C ALA A 234 -0.23 1.46 -19.60
N ALA A 235 0.51 2.56 -19.44
CA ALA A 235 1.95 2.53 -19.20
C ALA A 235 2.28 2.86 -17.74
N ALA A 236 3.50 2.57 -17.32
CA ALA A 236 4.03 2.95 -16.01
C ALA A 236 5.25 3.85 -16.16
N PHE A 237 5.43 4.76 -15.21
CA PHE A 237 6.61 5.61 -15.16
C PHE A 237 7.76 4.87 -14.46
N PRO A 238 8.96 4.76 -15.09
CA PRO A 238 10.08 4.05 -14.51
C PRO A 238 10.74 4.88 -13.41
N LEU A 239 10.90 4.29 -12.22
CA LEU A 239 11.56 4.90 -11.07
C LEU A 239 12.73 4.05 -10.59
N ARG A 240 13.85 4.72 -10.26
CA ARG A 240 14.99 4.10 -9.58
C ARG A 240 14.61 3.70 -8.15
N PHE A 241 15.26 2.69 -7.62
CA PHE A 241 15.06 2.14 -6.27
C PHE A 241 13.69 1.51 -6.02
N LEU A 242 12.78 1.54 -7.01
CA LEU A 242 11.45 0.98 -6.85
C LEU A 242 11.45 -0.55 -6.83
N ASP A 243 12.40 -1.19 -7.52
CA ASP A 243 12.61 -2.64 -7.49
C ASP A 243 12.88 -3.15 -6.06
N PHE A 244 13.70 -2.43 -5.29
CA PHE A 244 13.92 -2.71 -3.88
C PHE A 244 12.63 -2.55 -3.07
N LEU A 245 11.89 -1.46 -3.29
CA LEU A 245 10.68 -1.18 -2.53
C LEU A 245 9.62 -2.26 -2.69
N ILE A 246 9.33 -2.67 -3.92
CA ILE A 246 8.22 -3.58 -4.23
C ILE A 246 8.62 -5.06 -4.27
N TYR A 247 9.86 -5.38 -3.92
CA TYR A 247 10.32 -6.77 -3.78
C TYR A 247 9.67 -7.43 -2.57
N GLN A 248 9.08 -8.62 -2.74
CA GLN A 248 8.38 -9.36 -1.69
C GLN A 248 7.36 -8.53 -0.90
N PRO A 249 6.33 -7.98 -1.56
CA PRO A 249 5.32 -7.19 -0.89
C PRO A 249 4.51 -8.06 0.09
N ILE A 250 4.02 -7.43 1.14
CA ILE A 250 3.16 -8.08 2.14
C ILE A 250 1.69 -7.81 1.89
N ARG A 251 0.83 -8.70 2.38
CA ARG A 251 -0.62 -8.52 2.38
C ARG A 251 -1.06 -7.63 3.53
N ALA A 252 -1.91 -6.68 3.24
CA ALA A 252 -2.52 -5.79 4.21
C ALA A 252 -3.97 -5.49 3.83
N VAL A 253 -4.70 -4.82 4.72
CA VAL A 253 -6.05 -4.33 4.44
C VAL A 253 -6.10 -2.82 4.64
N LEU A 254 -6.48 -2.10 3.60
CA LEU A 254 -6.80 -0.67 3.68
C LEU A 254 -8.17 -0.50 4.33
N LEU A 255 -8.26 0.33 5.38
CA LEU A 255 -9.49 0.52 6.17
C LEU A 255 -10.52 1.40 5.46
N HIS A 256 -11.10 0.87 4.37
CA HIS A 256 -12.16 1.48 3.58
C HIS A 256 -13.29 0.48 3.34
N GLY A 257 -14.54 0.92 3.41
CA GLY A 257 -15.70 0.06 3.17
C GLY A 257 -15.78 -1.13 4.13
N ALA A 258 -15.66 -2.33 3.58
CA ALA A 258 -15.59 -3.59 4.34
C ALA A 258 -14.13 -4.09 4.55
N GLY A 259 -13.15 -3.24 4.29
CA GLY A 259 -11.73 -3.58 4.21
C GLY A 259 -11.35 -3.97 2.78
N VAL A 260 -10.33 -3.32 2.23
CA VAL A 260 -9.82 -3.58 0.88
C VAL A 260 -8.51 -4.34 0.98
N PRO A 261 -8.45 -5.61 0.50
CA PRO A 261 -7.20 -6.35 0.48
C PRO A 261 -6.22 -5.72 -0.53
N VAL A 262 -5.00 -5.45 -0.09
CA VAL A 262 -3.95 -4.82 -0.88
C VAL A 262 -2.61 -5.54 -0.70
N LEU A 263 -1.70 -5.37 -1.66
CA LEU A 263 -0.29 -5.64 -1.48
C LEU A 263 0.42 -4.30 -1.24
N ILE A 264 1.26 -4.25 -0.22
CA ILE A 264 2.09 -3.09 0.12
C ILE A 264 3.54 -3.54 0.31
N PRO A 265 4.53 -2.66 0.19
CA PRO A 265 5.91 -2.99 0.53
C PRO A 265 6.02 -3.49 1.97
N SER A 266 7.01 -4.31 2.26
CA SER A 266 7.30 -4.66 3.65
C SER A 266 7.77 -3.42 4.45
N PRO A 267 7.51 -3.34 5.76
CA PRO A 267 7.80 -2.15 6.57
C PRO A 267 9.27 -1.71 6.50
N GLU A 268 10.20 -2.67 6.60
CA GLU A 268 11.65 -2.44 6.54
C GLU A 268 12.08 -1.87 5.18
N ARG A 269 11.57 -2.42 4.08
CA ARG A 269 11.86 -1.90 2.73
C ARG A 269 11.27 -0.52 2.52
N TYR A 270 10.07 -0.28 3.03
CA TYR A 270 9.45 1.04 2.96
C TYR A 270 10.29 2.07 3.73
N ALA A 271 10.70 1.76 4.97
CA ALA A 271 11.50 2.65 5.80
C ALA A 271 12.85 3.01 5.13
N ILE A 272 13.60 2.02 4.68
CA ILE A 272 14.90 2.23 4.01
C ILE A 272 14.74 2.95 2.67
N HIS A 273 13.73 2.60 1.86
CA HIS A 273 13.45 3.31 0.62
C HIS A 273 13.15 4.79 0.87
N LYS A 274 12.38 5.11 1.91
CA LYS A 274 12.07 6.51 2.29
C LYS A 274 13.32 7.28 2.73
N LEU A 275 14.26 6.64 3.42
CA LEU A 275 15.58 7.22 3.67
C LEU A 275 16.29 7.60 2.35
N ILE A 276 16.32 6.66 1.39
CA ILE A 276 17.03 6.87 0.11
C ILE A 276 16.42 8.02 -0.68
N ILE A 277 15.11 8.01 -0.90
CA ILE A 277 14.45 9.02 -1.75
C ILE A 277 14.34 10.38 -1.07
N GLY A 278 14.26 10.42 0.26
CA GLY A 278 14.19 11.66 1.03
C GLY A 278 15.39 12.59 0.82
N SER A 279 16.58 12.03 0.53
CA SER A 279 17.80 12.81 0.23
C SER A 279 17.97 13.23 -1.24
N ARG A 280 17.20 12.62 -2.16
CA ARG A 280 17.41 12.78 -3.61
C ARG A 280 16.47 13.77 -4.30
N ARG A 281 15.48 14.29 -3.58
CA ARG A 281 14.56 15.29 -4.14
C ARG A 281 15.30 16.63 -4.28
N LYS A 282 15.34 17.17 -5.52
CA LYS A 282 15.97 18.47 -5.81
C LYS A 282 15.22 19.60 -5.10
N GLU A 283 15.93 20.72 -4.83
CA GLU A 283 15.47 21.89 -4.09
C GLU A 283 14.41 22.72 -4.83
N ASP A 284 13.22 22.17 -5.04
CA ASP A 284 12.05 22.92 -5.43
C ASP A 284 11.07 22.98 -4.24
N ARG A 285 10.21 24.01 -4.12
CA ARG A 285 9.31 24.17 -2.96
C ARG A 285 8.46 22.93 -2.70
N ASP A 286 7.91 22.33 -3.75
CA ASP A 286 7.15 21.08 -3.64
C ASP A 286 8.04 19.87 -3.29
N ALA A 287 9.27 19.86 -3.76
CA ALA A 287 10.26 18.85 -3.46
C ALA A 287 10.69 18.88 -1.99
N THR A 288 10.81 20.06 -1.38
CA THR A 288 11.17 20.23 0.04
C THR A 288 10.08 19.66 0.95
N ALA A 289 8.81 19.96 0.69
CA ALA A 289 7.70 19.43 1.47
C ALA A 289 7.59 17.90 1.35
N LYS A 290 7.75 17.35 0.15
CA LYS A 290 7.76 15.90 -0.10
C LYS A 290 8.98 15.22 0.55
N SER A 291 10.17 15.84 0.49
CA SER A 291 11.38 15.34 1.16
C SER A 291 11.22 15.31 2.68
N SER A 292 10.68 16.36 3.28
CA SER A 292 10.39 16.41 4.72
C SER A 292 9.39 15.34 5.14
N LYS A 293 8.35 15.12 4.35
CA LYS A 293 7.36 14.06 4.56
C LYS A 293 8.00 12.66 4.46
N ASP A 294 8.83 12.42 3.44
CA ASP A 294 9.51 11.13 3.27
C ASP A 294 10.43 10.83 4.46
N ARG A 295 11.17 11.84 4.96
CA ARG A 295 12.00 11.72 6.17
C ARG A 295 11.19 11.43 7.43
N LEU A 296 10.05 12.11 7.59
CA LEU A 296 9.15 11.86 8.73
C LEU A 296 8.58 10.44 8.69
N GLN A 297 8.17 9.97 7.50
CA GLN A 297 7.69 8.59 7.31
C GLN A 297 8.80 7.57 7.63
N ALA A 298 10.03 7.79 7.14
CA ALA A 298 11.16 6.92 7.43
C ALA A 298 11.43 6.85 8.94
N ARG A 299 11.54 8.01 9.60
CA ARG A 299 11.78 8.10 11.05
C ARG A 299 10.71 7.36 11.84
N SER A 300 9.43 7.65 11.61
CA SER A 300 8.33 7.01 12.32
C SER A 300 8.32 5.50 12.16
N MET A 301 8.58 4.99 10.95
CA MET A 301 8.67 3.56 10.68
C MET A 301 9.84 2.92 11.44
N ILE A 302 11.03 3.51 11.37
CA ILE A 302 12.24 3.03 12.03
C ILE A 302 12.06 3.00 13.56
N GLU A 303 11.56 4.09 14.17
CA GLU A 303 11.32 4.16 15.61
C GLU A 303 10.35 3.08 16.10
N VAL A 304 9.29 2.81 15.32
CA VAL A 304 8.34 1.75 15.64
C VAL A 304 8.95 0.37 15.48
N MET A 305 9.73 0.13 14.43
CA MET A 305 10.42 -1.15 14.22
C MET A 305 11.44 -1.42 15.34
N ILE A 306 12.19 -0.40 15.78
CA ILE A 306 13.08 -0.47 16.93
C ILE A 306 12.29 -0.87 18.19
N THR A 307 11.19 -0.16 18.47
CA THR A 307 10.32 -0.43 19.62
C THR A 307 9.74 -1.84 19.60
N ASN A 308 9.41 -2.35 18.41
CA ASN A 308 8.91 -3.71 18.18
C ASN A 308 10.01 -4.77 18.13
N ARG A 309 11.28 -4.40 18.33
CA ARG A 309 12.47 -5.30 18.26
C ARG A 309 12.64 -5.97 16.90
N GLN A 310 12.31 -5.26 15.83
CA GLN A 310 12.46 -5.71 14.43
C GLN A 310 13.80 -5.25 13.83
N HIS A 311 14.86 -5.24 14.63
CA HIS A 311 16.19 -4.77 14.21
C HIS A 311 16.82 -5.69 13.15
N ALA A 312 16.58 -6.99 13.20
CA ALA A 312 17.10 -7.92 12.19
C ALA A 312 16.46 -7.68 10.82
N ASP A 313 15.13 -7.46 10.76
CA ASP A 313 14.43 -7.14 9.51
C ASP A 313 14.91 -5.81 8.93
N LEU A 314 15.03 -4.78 9.78
CA LEU A 314 15.52 -3.47 9.39
C LEU A 314 16.96 -3.54 8.88
N ALA A 315 17.84 -4.28 9.57
CA ALA A 315 19.22 -4.50 9.16
C ALA A 315 19.33 -5.27 7.85
N SER A 316 18.50 -6.28 7.64
CA SER A 316 18.47 -7.04 6.38
C SER A 316 18.13 -6.15 5.18
N ALA A 317 17.11 -5.30 5.30
CA ALA A 317 16.77 -4.35 4.25
C ALA A 317 17.86 -3.27 4.06
N PHE A 318 18.48 -2.82 5.15
CA PHE A 318 19.57 -1.84 5.11
C PHE A 318 20.80 -2.42 4.40
N THR A 319 21.27 -3.61 4.76
CA THR A 319 22.45 -4.25 4.15
C THR A 319 22.22 -4.53 2.68
N GLU A 320 21.04 -5.06 2.30
CA GLU A 320 20.69 -5.23 0.88
C GLU A 320 20.77 -3.91 0.10
N ALA A 321 20.20 -2.84 0.65
CA ALA A 321 20.27 -1.53 0.00
C ALA A 321 21.71 -1.00 -0.09
N TRP A 322 22.50 -1.18 0.95
CA TRP A 322 23.90 -0.77 1.01
C TRP A 322 24.76 -1.50 -0.03
N ASP A 323 24.54 -2.80 -0.20
CA ASP A 323 25.32 -3.65 -1.12
C ASP A 323 24.98 -3.42 -2.59
N ARG A 324 23.90 -2.68 -2.89
CA ARG A 324 23.54 -2.28 -4.26
C ARG A 324 24.44 -1.19 -4.86
N GLY A 325 25.40 -0.66 -4.10
CA GLY A 325 26.49 0.17 -4.60
C GLY A 325 26.50 1.62 -4.12
N ASP A 326 27.46 2.39 -4.63
CA ASP A 326 27.84 3.69 -4.08
C ASP A 326 26.73 4.75 -4.12
N HIS A 327 25.88 4.74 -5.13
CA HIS A 327 24.73 5.67 -5.21
C HIS A 327 23.70 5.42 -4.10
N TRP A 328 23.54 4.18 -3.70
CA TRP A 328 22.66 3.80 -2.59
C TRP A 328 23.28 4.22 -1.26
N ARG A 329 24.53 3.89 -1.04
CA ARG A 329 25.30 4.25 0.16
C ARG A 329 25.33 5.76 0.38
N ALA A 330 25.64 6.52 -0.69
CA ALA A 330 25.64 7.98 -0.63
C ALA A 330 24.25 8.56 -0.25
N ALA A 331 23.17 8.05 -0.84
CA ALA A 331 21.83 8.50 -0.52
C ALA A 331 21.42 8.19 0.93
N ILE A 332 21.77 7.00 1.43
CA ILE A 332 21.53 6.60 2.81
C ILE A 332 22.31 7.50 3.78
N ARG A 333 23.63 7.68 3.58
CA ARG A 333 24.47 8.56 4.42
C ARG A 333 23.94 9.99 4.46
N GLN A 334 23.64 10.56 3.29
CA GLN A 334 23.11 11.91 3.17
C GLN A 334 21.80 12.07 3.92
N SER A 335 20.89 11.08 3.83
CA SER A 335 19.62 11.14 4.51
C SER A 335 19.80 11.02 6.03
N ILE A 336 20.58 10.07 6.51
CA ILE A 336 20.81 9.87 7.96
C ILE A 336 21.41 11.15 8.56
N ALA A 337 22.35 11.82 7.89
CA ALA A 337 22.95 13.08 8.36
C ALA A 337 21.96 14.26 8.50
N THR A 338 20.72 14.15 8.00
CA THR A 338 19.69 15.21 8.15
C THR A 338 18.88 15.10 9.43
N TYR A 339 19.01 14.00 10.17
CA TYR A 339 18.30 13.81 11.44
C TYR A 339 19.14 14.33 12.62
N ASP A 340 18.49 14.49 13.76
CA ASP A 340 19.15 14.84 15.03
C ASP A 340 20.09 13.70 15.50
N ASP A 341 21.06 14.06 16.33
CA ASP A 341 22.13 13.16 16.78
C ASP A 341 21.57 11.96 17.57
N ASP A 342 20.50 12.16 18.35
CA ASP A 342 19.88 11.10 19.15
C ASP A 342 19.26 10.02 18.25
N PHE A 343 18.54 10.42 17.20
CA PHE A 343 17.99 9.48 16.23
C PHE A 343 19.09 8.77 15.44
N GLN A 344 20.14 9.51 15.01
CA GLN A 344 21.27 8.90 14.30
C GLN A 344 21.96 7.84 15.17
N ALA A 345 22.22 8.14 16.44
CA ALA A 345 22.85 7.20 17.36
C ALA A 345 21.98 5.96 17.60
N SER A 346 20.69 6.16 17.85
CA SER A 346 19.73 5.05 18.03
C SER A 346 19.65 4.15 16.79
N LEU A 347 19.52 4.74 15.59
CA LEU A 347 19.46 4.00 14.34
C LEU A 347 20.73 3.18 14.10
N ARG A 348 21.93 3.80 14.30
CA ARG A 348 23.22 3.11 14.13
C ARG A 348 23.37 1.94 15.11
N ALA A 349 23.02 2.14 16.37
CA ALA A 349 23.07 1.08 17.40
C ALA A 349 22.19 -0.12 17.04
N GLU A 350 20.94 0.13 16.63
CA GLU A 350 20.00 -0.94 16.30
C GLU A 350 20.34 -1.64 14.97
N LEU A 351 20.83 -0.90 13.97
CA LEU A 351 21.35 -1.50 12.73
C LEU A 351 22.60 -2.35 13.02
N SER A 352 23.54 -1.86 13.84
CA SER A 352 24.74 -2.62 14.23
C SER A 352 24.39 -3.93 14.92
N LYS A 353 23.41 -3.89 15.83
CA LYS A 353 22.89 -5.09 16.49
C LYS A 353 22.29 -6.08 15.49
N GLY A 354 21.40 -5.59 14.60
CA GLY A 354 20.77 -6.44 13.60
C GLY A 354 21.78 -7.04 12.60
N VAL A 355 22.75 -6.24 12.14
CA VAL A 355 23.84 -6.71 11.27
C VAL A 355 24.65 -7.83 11.93
N THR A 356 24.95 -7.68 13.23
CA THR A 356 25.67 -8.69 14.02
C THR A 356 24.82 -9.98 14.13
N GLU A 357 23.51 -9.85 14.37
CA GLU A 357 22.59 -11.00 14.43
C GLU A 357 22.50 -11.74 13.08
N LEU A 358 22.66 -11.03 11.97
CA LEU A 358 22.73 -11.59 10.61
C LEU A 358 24.10 -12.21 10.29
N GLY A 359 25.07 -12.16 11.22
CA GLY A 359 26.40 -12.74 11.07
C GLY A 359 27.38 -11.88 10.24
N SER A 360 27.10 -10.60 10.03
CA SER A 360 27.96 -9.64 9.30
C SER A 360 28.68 -8.68 10.27
N ASP A 361 29.79 -8.07 9.82
CA ASP A 361 30.52 -7.08 10.63
C ASP A 361 29.91 -5.67 10.39
N PRO A 362 29.43 -4.99 11.45
CA PRO A 362 28.91 -3.61 11.33
C PRO A 362 29.88 -2.62 10.70
N LYS A 363 31.21 -2.88 10.75
CA LYS A 363 32.22 -2.02 10.12
C LYS A 363 32.08 -1.94 8.60
N ASP A 364 31.63 -3.02 7.96
CA ASP A 364 31.44 -3.06 6.50
C ASP A 364 30.31 -2.15 6.04
N TYR A 365 29.48 -1.68 6.97
CA TYR A 365 28.29 -0.88 6.75
C TYR A 365 28.33 0.53 7.37
N ASP A 366 29.53 1.04 7.71
CA ASP A 366 29.73 2.33 8.40
C ASP A 366 28.95 2.47 9.74
N LEU A 367 28.72 1.35 10.42
CA LEU A 367 27.96 1.31 11.66
C LEU A 367 28.85 1.15 12.92
N ALA A 368 30.17 1.07 12.76
CA ALA A 368 31.08 1.00 13.91
C ALA A 368 30.98 2.29 14.73
N GLU A 369 30.96 2.18 16.05
CA GLU A 369 31.06 3.33 16.94
C GLU A 369 32.37 4.07 16.65
N GLU A 370 32.31 5.39 16.34
CA GLU A 370 33.49 6.22 16.41
C GLU A 370 33.97 6.20 17.89
N PRO A 371 35.27 5.90 18.15
CA PRO A 371 35.77 5.95 19.49
C PRO A 371 35.53 7.36 20.04
N ALA A 372 34.83 7.44 21.19
CA ALA A 372 34.50 8.69 21.87
C ALA A 372 35.69 9.63 21.83
N LYS A 373 35.58 10.79 21.18
CA LYS A 373 36.60 11.82 21.19
C LYS A 373 36.94 12.13 22.65
N LYS A 374 38.12 11.66 23.13
CA LYS A 374 38.62 11.99 24.44
C LYS A 374 38.63 13.53 24.52
N GLN A 375 37.76 14.08 25.35
CA GLN A 375 37.84 15.46 25.76
C GLN A 375 39.25 15.66 26.34
N THR A 376 40.12 16.22 25.56
CA THR A 376 41.41 16.70 26.06
C THR A 376 41.07 17.86 26.98
N SER A 377 41.01 17.60 28.29
CA SER A 377 41.02 18.61 29.29
C SER A 377 42.32 19.44 29.11
N LYS A 378 42.14 20.70 28.70
CA LYS A 378 43.27 21.66 28.73
C LYS A 378 43.73 21.80 30.19
N PRO A 379 45.03 21.64 30.48
CA PRO A 379 45.54 21.96 31.79
C PRO A 379 45.41 23.49 32.01
N GLY A 380 44.78 23.89 33.11
CA GLY A 380 44.65 25.26 33.51
C GLY A 380 46.04 25.90 33.71
N PRO A 381 46.18 27.23 33.43
CA PRO A 381 47.42 27.93 33.64
C PRO A 381 47.77 28.00 35.13
N LYS A 382 49.07 27.71 35.43
CA LYS A 382 49.66 27.93 36.76
C LYS A 382 49.84 29.41 37.02
#